data_466608214ae7279377406a2aacbc794b
#
_entry.id   466608214ae7279377406a2aacbc794b
#
_cell.length_a   1.000
_cell.length_b   1.000
_cell.length_c   1.000
_cell.angle_alpha   90.00
_cell.angle_beta   90.00
_cell.angle_gamma   90.00
#
_symmetry.space_group_name_H-M   'P 1'
#
loop_
_entity.id
_entity.type
_entity.pdbx_description
1 polymer ?
#
loop_
_entity_poly.entity_id
_entity_poly.type
_entity_poly.pdbx_seq_one_letter_code
_entity_poly.pdbx_strand_id
1 'polypeptide(L)'
;MSFVTTATRDRRPIFEISRAADLFIDTLLHYRTLGHYKLHAYVVMPDHVHLILTPQSITLEQAVALIKNGFAYRLDTTLPAWEDSFTGYSVANIRDLEVVRAYLHQLPVRAGMAAAAELYPHSSAYRQTPITEVAAPASARLTTSERPSRKSAAPSTTPLHEIAS
;
A
#
# COMPACT_ATOMS: atom_id res chain seq x y z
N MET A 1 -19.23 -8.46 -1.50
CA MET A 1 -17.82 -8.37 -1.06
C MET A 1 -17.18 -9.73 -1.15
N SER A 2 -15.91 -9.77 -1.48
CA SER A 2 -15.19 -11.03 -1.62
C SER A 2 -13.84 -10.95 -0.90
N PHE A 3 -13.51 -12.03 -0.21
CA PHE A 3 -12.20 -12.18 0.42
C PHE A 3 -11.36 -13.02 -0.54
N VAL A 4 -10.32 -12.44 -1.07
CA VAL A 4 -9.51 -13.04 -2.13
C VAL A 4 -8.09 -13.34 -1.64
N THR A 5 -7.59 -14.51 -1.99
CA THR A 5 -6.18 -14.86 -1.72
C THR A 5 -5.55 -15.27 -3.03
N THR A 6 -4.40 -14.70 -3.35
CA THR A 6 -3.65 -15.12 -4.52
C THR A 6 -2.16 -15.17 -4.17
N ALA A 7 -1.48 -16.16 -4.70
CA ALA A 7 -0.07 -16.43 -4.36
C ALA A 7 0.85 -16.14 -5.54
N THR A 8 2.09 -15.86 -5.22
CA THR A 8 3.12 -15.71 -6.24
C THR A 8 3.46 -17.07 -6.83
N ARG A 9 3.99 -17.05 -8.06
CA ARG A 9 4.39 -18.26 -8.75
C ARG A 9 5.47 -18.99 -7.95
N ASP A 10 5.24 -20.27 -7.70
CA ASP A 10 6.16 -21.12 -6.95
C ASP A 10 6.45 -20.56 -5.55
N ARG A 11 5.55 -19.76 -5.04
CA ARG A 11 5.65 -19.16 -3.71
C ARG A 11 6.96 -18.39 -3.53
N ARG A 12 7.45 -17.79 -4.59
CA ARG A 12 8.67 -16.97 -4.49
C ARG A 12 8.38 -15.77 -3.61
N PRO A 13 9.26 -15.43 -2.67
CA PRO A 13 9.01 -14.35 -1.73
C PRO A 13 9.27 -12.97 -2.35
N ILE A 14 8.54 -12.66 -3.41
CA ILE A 14 8.70 -11.42 -4.15
C ILE A 14 8.50 -10.20 -3.26
N PHE A 15 7.54 -10.30 -2.33
CA PHE A 15 7.18 -9.17 -1.50
C PHE A 15 8.04 -8.98 -0.25
N GLU A 16 9.07 -9.82 -0.08
CA GLU A 16 10.05 -9.56 0.97
C GLU A 16 10.82 -8.30 0.62
N ILE A 17 10.85 -7.95 -0.67
CA ILE A 17 11.47 -6.72 -1.11
C ILE A 17 10.41 -5.62 -0.97
N SER A 18 10.63 -4.66 -0.08
CA SER A 18 9.66 -3.61 0.21
C SER A 18 9.21 -2.87 -1.03
N ARG A 19 10.11 -2.64 -1.97
CA ARG A 19 9.75 -1.94 -3.19
C ARG A 19 8.70 -2.69 -3.98
N ALA A 20 8.80 -4.02 -4.04
CA ALA A 20 7.82 -4.82 -4.76
C ALA A 20 6.46 -4.78 -4.05
N ALA A 21 6.47 -4.85 -2.72
CA ALA A 21 5.24 -4.76 -1.95
C ALA A 21 4.58 -3.38 -2.13
N ASP A 22 5.37 -2.31 -2.11
CA ASP A 22 4.86 -0.97 -2.32
C ASP A 22 4.28 -0.83 -3.73
N LEU A 23 4.94 -1.40 -4.72
CA LEU A 23 4.47 -1.37 -6.09
C LEU A 23 3.12 -2.08 -6.23
N PHE A 24 2.97 -3.20 -5.53
CA PHE A 24 1.70 -3.93 -5.55
C PHE A 24 0.59 -3.07 -4.93
N ILE A 25 0.88 -2.45 -3.80
CA ILE A 25 -0.10 -1.61 -3.12
C ILE A 25 -0.48 -0.42 -4.00
N ASP A 26 0.49 0.20 -4.66
CA ASP A 26 0.23 1.30 -5.57
C ASP A 26 -0.65 0.85 -6.73
N THR A 27 -0.41 -0.34 -7.26
CA THR A 27 -1.22 -0.90 -8.33
C THR A 27 -2.66 -1.12 -7.86
N LEU A 28 -2.79 -1.68 -6.66
CA LEU A 28 -4.09 -1.95 -6.07
C LEU A 28 -4.90 -0.67 -5.90
N LEU A 29 -4.27 0.37 -5.37
CA LEU A 29 -4.92 1.65 -5.15
C LEU A 29 -5.20 2.39 -6.45
N HIS A 30 -4.38 2.19 -7.46
CA HIS A 30 -4.57 2.80 -8.77
C HIS A 30 -5.91 2.34 -9.39
N TYR A 31 -6.14 1.04 -9.43
CA TYR A 31 -7.39 0.53 -10.01
C TYR A 31 -8.60 0.83 -9.14
N ARG A 32 -8.42 0.97 -7.83
CA ARG A 32 -9.48 1.42 -6.95
C ARG A 32 -9.87 2.85 -7.32
N THR A 33 -8.88 3.71 -7.52
CA THR A 33 -9.12 5.10 -7.88
C THR A 33 -9.85 5.23 -9.21
N LEU A 34 -9.59 4.31 -10.13
CA LEU A 34 -10.26 4.29 -11.42
C LEU A 34 -11.70 3.74 -11.32
N GLY A 35 -12.11 3.29 -10.15
CA GLY A 35 -13.49 2.87 -9.94
C GLY A 35 -13.79 1.42 -10.26
N HIS A 36 -12.77 0.60 -10.47
CA HIS A 36 -13.01 -0.80 -10.85
C HIS A 36 -13.52 -1.64 -9.68
N TYR A 37 -13.23 -1.25 -8.46
CA TYR A 37 -13.72 -1.93 -7.27
C TYR A 37 -13.63 -1.02 -6.05
N LYS A 38 -14.34 -1.40 -5.00
CA LYS A 38 -14.16 -0.80 -3.69
C LYS A 38 -13.21 -1.72 -2.94
N LEU A 39 -12.27 -1.15 -2.23
CA LEU A 39 -11.27 -1.92 -1.50
C LEU A 39 -11.53 -1.75 -0.01
N HIS A 40 -11.79 -2.85 0.67
CA HIS A 40 -12.14 -2.82 2.09
C HIS A 40 -10.95 -3.11 3.00
N ALA A 41 -10.03 -3.94 2.55
CA ALA A 41 -8.82 -4.25 3.31
C ALA A 41 -7.83 -5.00 2.43
N TYR A 42 -6.58 -4.97 2.81
CA TYR A 42 -5.56 -5.77 2.15
C TYR A 42 -4.39 -6.05 3.10
N VAL A 43 -3.67 -7.12 2.83
CA VAL A 43 -2.38 -7.39 3.45
C VAL A 43 -1.49 -8.09 2.43
N VAL A 44 -0.26 -7.64 2.33
CA VAL A 44 0.71 -8.19 1.38
C VAL A 44 1.74 -9.00 2.19
N MET A 45 1.65 -10.32 2.09
CA MET A 45 2.57 -11.23 2.76
C MET A 45 3.73 -11.50 1.80
N PRO A 46 4.83 -12.12 2.25
CA PRO A 46 6.00 -12.29 1.36
C PRO A 46 5.72 -13.01 0.05
N ASP A 47 4.84 -13.98 0.04
CA ASP A 47 4.60 -14.83 -1.15
C ASP A 47 3.13 -14.93 -1.52
N HIS A 48 2.28 -14.08 -0.96
CA HIS A 48 0.85 -14.07 -1.30
C HIS A 48 0.22 -12.80 -0.76
N VAL A 49 -1.00 -12.52 -1.22
CA VAL A 49 -1.74 -11.35 -0.76
C VAL A 49 -3.16 -11.75 -0.43
N HIS A 50 -3.75 -11.02 0.50
CA HIS A 50 -5.16 -11.18 0.84
C HIS A 50 -5.84 -9.84 0.65
N LEU A 51 -6.99 -9.86 -0.01
CA LEU A 51 -7.75 -8.65 -0.31
C LEU A 51 -9.21 -8.86 0.08
N ILE A 52 -9.88 -7.79 0.49
CA ILE A 52 -11.33 -7.80 0.60
C ILE A 52 -11.81 -6.67 -0.29
N LEU A 53 -12.58 -6.99 -1.32
CA LEU A 53 -13.02 -5.99 -2.27
C LEU A 53 -14.41 -6.27 -2.79
N THR A 54 -15.03 -5.26 -3.39
CA THR A 54 -16.32 -5.38 -4.05
C THR A 54 -16.14 -4.88 -5.48
N PRO A 55 -16.22 -5.75 -6.49
CA PRO A 55 -16.08 -5.31 -7.87
C PRO A 55 -17.19 -4.33 -8.26
N GLN A 56 -16.87 -3.39 -9.14
CA GLN A 56 -17.80 -2.41 -9.65
C GLN A 56 -17.79 -2.48 -11.16
N SER A 57 -18.87 -2.79 -11.79
CA SER A 57 -18.98 -2.85 -13.26
C SER A 57 -18.11 -3.93 -13.92
N ILE A 58 -17.44 -4.73 -13.19
CA ILE A 58 -16.64 -5.84 -13.71
C ILE A 58 -16.82 -7.03 -12.78
N THR A 59 -16.43 -8.20 -13.21
CA THR A 59 -16.54 -9.40 -12.38
C THR A 59 -15.37 -9.46 -11.40
N LEU A 60 -15.48 -10.32 -10.41
CA LEU A 60 -14.41 -10.55 -9.47
C LEU A 60 -13.16 -11.05 -10.21
N GLU A 61 -13.35 -11.95 -11.14
CA GLU A 61 -12.25 -12.51 -11.93
C GLU A 61 -11.53 -11.42 -12.71
N GLN A 62 -12.31 -10.51 -13.30
CA GLN A 62 -11.72 -9.40 -14.04
C GLN A 62 -10.97 -8.45 -13.13
N ALA A 63 -11.50 -8.20 -11.93
CA ALA A 63 -10.84 -7.32 -10.97
C ALA A 63 -9.50 -7.91 -10.53
N VAL A 64 -9.49 -9.21 -10.21
CA VAL A 64 -8.27 -9.89 -9.78
C VAL A 64 -7.26 -9.92 -10.94
N ALA A 65 -7.73 -10.17 -12.16
CA ALA A 65 -6.84 -10.20 -13.32
C ALA A 65 -6.21 -8.81 -13.56
N LEU A 66 -6.98 -7.75 -13.38
CA LEU A 66 -6.47 -6.40 -13.54
C LEU A 66 -5.34 -6.14 -12.56
N ILE A 67 -5.54 -6.51 -11.31
CA ILE A 67 -4.55 -6.30 -10.26
C ILE A 67 -3.29 -7.11 -10.54
N LYS A 68 -3.46 -8.39 -10.84
CA LYS A 68 -2.32 -9.28 -11.06
C LYS A 68 -1.52 -8.87 -12.30
N ASN A 69 -2.21 -8.59 -13.38
CA ASN A 69 -1.54 -8.22 -14.63
C ASN A 69 -0.90 -6.84 -14.53
N GLY A 70 -1.57 -5.92 -13.85
CA GLY A 70 -1.03 -4.58 -13.67
C GLY A 70 0.25 -4.58 -12.85
N PHE A 71 0.29 -5.40 -11.81
CA PHE A 71 1.48 -5.53 -11.00
C PHE A 71 2.60 -6.19 -11.80
N ALA A 72 2.30 -7.29 -12.48
CA ALA A 72 3.31 -8.02 -13.26
C ALA A 72 3.93 -7.12 -14.33
N TYR A 73 3.11 -6.31 -14.98
CA TYR A 73 3.58 -5.38 -16.00
C TYR A 73 4.53 -4.35 -15.39
N ARG A 74 4.17 -3.82 -14.24
CA ARG A 74 4.97 -2.79 -13.57
C ARG A 74 6.24 -3.36 -12.95
N LEU A 75 6.21 -4.63 -12.56
CA LEU A 75 7.37 -5.27 -11.97
C LEU A 75 8.44 -5.48 -13.04
N ASP A 76 8.02 -5.55 -14.30
CA ASP A 76 8.93 -5.65 -15.42
C ASP A 76 9.88 -6.83 -15.31
N THR A 77 9.32 -8.00 -15.08
CA THR A 77 10.09 -9.22 -15.00
C THR A 77 9.67 -10.15 -16.11
N THR A 78 10.60 -10.97 -16.58
CA THR A 78 10.30 -11.95 -17.62
C THR A 78 9.72 -13.23 -17.01
N LEU A 79 9.83 -13.39 -15.69
CA LEU A 79 9.30 -14.55 -15.03
C LEU A 79 7.86 -14.32 -14.62
N PRO A 80 7.00 -15.32 -14.71
CA PRO A 80 5.62 -15.16 -14.26
C PRO A 80 5.62 -14.80 -12.78
N ALA A 81 4.84 -13.78 -12.43
CA ALA A 81 4.78 -13.31 -11.04
C ALA A 81 3.80 -14.10 -10.20
N TRP A 82 2.71 -14.59 -10.80
CA TRP A 82 1.58 -15.13 -10.06
C TRP A 82 1.25 -16.57 -10.44
N GLU A 83 0.66 -17.29 -9.48
CA GLU A 83 0.02 -18.56 -9.79
C GLU A 83 -1.20 -18.25 -10.65
N ASP A 84 -1.65 -19.22 -11.41
CA ASP A 84 -2.72 -18.99 -12.37
C ASP A 84 -4.09 -18.75 -11.74
N SER A 85 -4.29 -19.24 -10.56
CA SER A 85 -5.61 -19.16 -9.93
C SER A 85 -5.59 -18.30 -8.68
N PHE A 86 -6.75 -18.10 -8.11
CA PHE A 86 -6.91 -17.45 -6.81
C PHE A 86 -8.09 -18.09 -6.09
N THR A 87 -8.18 -17.91 -4.79
CA THR A 87 -9.35 -18.36 -4.05
C THR A 87 -10.18 -17.15 -3.64
N GLY A 88 -11.49 -17.31 -3.61
CA GLY A 88 -12.38 -16.23 -3.23
C GLY A 88 -13.51 -16.76 -2.38
N TYR A 89 -13.87 -16.01 -1.32
CA TYR A 89 -14.97 -16.33 -0.47
C TYR A 89 -15.91 -15.14 -0.42
N SER A 90 -17.20 -15.40 -0.41
CA SER A 90 -18.19 -14.34 -0.31
C SER A 90 -18.25 -13.81 1.12
N VAL A 91 -18.31 -12.49 1.27
CA VAL A 91 -18.50 -11.84 2.56
C VAL A 91 -19.86 -11.14 2.46
N ALA A 92 -20.81 -11.64 3.23
CA ALA A 92 -22.21 -11.30 3.02
C ALA A 92 -22.64 -9.90 3.47
N ASN A 93 -22.14 -9.42 4.56
CA ASN A 93 -22.63 -8.17 5.13
C ASN A 93 -21.55 -7.44 5.92
N ILE A 94 -21.89 -6.27 6.44
CA ILE A 94 -20.95 -5.44 7.18
C ILE A 94 -20.40 -6.12 8.43
N ARG A 95 -21.23 -6.87 9.12
CA ARG A 95 -20.78 -7.54 10.33
C ARG A 95 -19.72 -8.59 9.98
N ASP A 96 -19.96 -9.35 8.94
CA ASP A 96 -19.01 -10.36 8.49
C ASP A 96 -17.74 -9.68 8.00
N LEU A 97 -17.87 -8.53 7.35
CA LEU A 97 -16.72 -7.77 6.89
C LEU A 97 -15.83 -7.38 8.08
N GLU A 98 -16.41 -6.94 9.19
CA GLU A 98 -15.63 -6.56 10.34
C GLU A 98 -14.81 -7.73 10.88
N VAL A 99 -15.43 -8.89 10.93
CA VAL A 99 -14.77 -10.10 11.43
C VAL A 99 -13.63 -10.52 10.49
N VAL A 100 -13.92 -10.56 9.20
CA VAL A 100 -12.94 -11.00 8.21
C VAL A 100 -11.80 -10.01 8.10
N ARG A 101 -12.11 -8.72 8.18
CA ARG A 101 -11.08 -7.69 8.11
C ARG A 101 -10.14 -7.79 9.31
N ALA A 102 -10.68 -8.00 10.51
CA ALA A 102 -9.87 -8.17 11.71
C ALA A 102 -8.96 -9.40 11.58
N TYR A 103 -9.50 -10.47 11.02
CA TYR A 103 -8.73 -11.69 10.79
C TYR A 103 -7.58 -11.39 9.83
N LEU A 104 -7.88 -10.73 8.71
CA LEU A 104 -6.89 -10.41 7.70
C LEU A 104 -5.77 -9.56 8.29
N HIS A 105 -6.11 -8.56 9.08
CA HIS A 105 -5.11 -7.67 9.66
C HIS A 105 -4.22 -8.37 10.68
N GLN A 106 -4.67 -9.47 11.26
CA GLN A 106 -3.87 -10.22 12.23
C GLN A 106 -2.93 -11.24 11.59
N LEU A 107 -3.03 -11.47 10.29
CA LEU A 107 -2.20 -12.47 9.64
C LEU A 107 -0.69 -12.23 9.80
N PRO A 108 -0.19 -11.01 9.64
CA PRO A 108 1.24 -10.77 9.84
C PRO A 108 1.67 -11.02 11.29
N VAL A 109 0.80 -10.74 12.25
CA VAL A 109 1.09 -10.97 13.66
C VAL A 109 1.17 -12.47 13.92
N ARG A 110 0.22 -13.21 13.37
CA ARG A 110 0.18 -14.67 13.53
C ARG A 110 1.39 -15.32 12.87
N ALA A 111 1.91 -14.73 11.82
CA ALA A 111 3.08 -15.23 11.12
C ALA A 111 4.39 -14.77 11.79
N GLY A 112 4.30 -14.03 12.88
CA GLY A 112 5.49 -13.56 13.58
C GLY A 112 6.22 -12.42 12.90
N MET A 113 5.55 -11.72 11.98
CA MET A 113 6.19 -10.67 11.18
C MET A 113 5.98 -9.28 11.76
N ALA A 114 5.11 -9.14 12.74
CA ALA A 114 4.87 -7.87 13.42
C ALA A 114 4.31 -8.13 14.79
N ALA A 115 4.58 -7.24 15.73
CA ALA A 115 4.09 -7.38 17.09
C ALA A 115 2.61 -7.00 17.19
N ALA A 116 2.14 -6.16 16.30
CA ALA A 116 0.74 -5.73 16.27
C ALA A 116 0.37 -5.46 14.82
N ALA A 117 -0.91 -5.54 14.49
CA ALA A 117 -1.39 -5.36 13.13
C ALA A 117 -1.00 -4.01 12.55
N GLU A 118 -1.09 -2.96 13.33
CA GLU A 118 -0.80 -1.62 12.87
C GLU A 118 0.69 -1.37 12.66
N LEU A 119 1.54 -2.31 13.05
CA LEU A 119 2.97 -2.17 12.86
C LEU A 119 3.48 -2.85 11.60
N TYR A 120 2.63 -3.55 10.86
CA TYR A 120 3.03 -4.21 9.64
C TYR A 120 2.81 -3.25 8.45
N PRO A 121 3.89 -2.78 7.82
CA PRO A 121 3.78 -1.72 6.79
C PRO A 121 2.95 -2.05 5.56
N HIS A 122 2.87 -3.30 5.17
CA HIS A 122 2.20 -3.67 3.92
C HIS A 122 0.78 -4.18 4.16
N SER A 123 0.05 -3.45 4.97
CA SER A 123 -1.30 -3.80 5.37
C SER A 123 -2.15 -2.53 5.46
N SER A 124 -3.43 -2.67 5.15
CA SER A 124 -4.34 -1.55 5.27
C SER A 124 -4.49 -1.08 6.71
N ALA A 125 -4.21 -1.95 7.68
CA ALA A 125 -4.23 -1.55 9.08
C ALA A 125 -3.15 -0.51 9.37
N TYR A 126 -1.99 -0.69 8.78
CA TYR A 126 -0.88 0.23 8.97
C TYR A 126 -1.20 1.57 8.33
N ARG A 127 -1.67 1.53 7.10
CA ARG A 127 -1.91 2.77 6.38
C ARG A 127 -3.04 3.61 6.93
N GLN A 128 -3.98 2.99 7.57
CA GLN A 128 -5.09 3.73 8.13
C GLN A 128 -4.64 4.64 9.26
N THR A 129 -3.81 4.15 10.11
CA THR A 129 -3.32 4.90 11.24
C THR A 129 -2.47 6.10 10.90
N PRO A 130 -1.43 5.89 10.14
CA PRO A 130 -0.57 7.00 9.79
C PRO A 130 -1.25 8.08 8.98
N ILE A 131 -2.11 7.68 8.11
CA ILE A 131 -2.77 8.63 7.28
C ILE A 131 -3.59 9.60 8.06
N THR A 132 -4.29 9.12 9.01
CA THR A 132 -5.14 9.95 9.81
C THR A 132 -4.32 11.02 10.49
N GLU A 133 -3.23 10.64 11.03
CA GLU A 133 -2.43 11.53 11.71
C GLU A 133 -1.75 12.44 10.84
N VAL A 134 -1.10 11.96 9.96
CA VAL A 134 -0.39 12.73 9.07
C VAL A 134 -1.13 13.75 8.37
N ALA A 135 -2.24 13.44 7.89
CA ALA A 135 -3.02 14.36 7.17
C ALA A 135 -3.00 15.69 7.86
N ALA A 136 -3.09 15.66 9.07
CA ALA A 136 -3.15 16.87 9.80
C ALA A 136 -1.86 17.59 9.90
N PRO A 137 -0.98 17.08 10.57
CA PRO A 137 0.27 17.75 10.83
C PRO A 137 1.24 17.80 9.72
N ALA A 138 1.28 16.82 9.03
CA ALA A 138 2.26 16.76 8.06
C ALA A 138 2.54 18.01 7.41
N SER A 139 1.59 18.51 6.89
CA SER A 139 1.81 19.65 6.18
C SER A 139 2.44 20.66 6.99
N ALA A 140 1.97 20.77 8.04
CA ALA A 140 2.39 21.80 8.86
C ALA A 140 3.86 21.81 8.95
N ARG A 141 4.38 20.75 9.23
CA ARG A 141 5.66 20.70 9.48
C ARG A 141 6.55 21.15 8.52
N LEU A 142 6.43 20.71 7.52
CA LEU A 142 7.30 20.97 6.62
C LEU A 142 7.66 22.25 6.41
N THR A 143 6.84 22.87 6.32
CA THR A 143 7.08 24.14 5.97
C THR A 143 8.03 24.78 6.75
N THR A 144 7.88 24.64 7.79
CA THR A 144 8.62 25.33 8.62
C THR A 144 9.92 25.41 8.33
N SER A 145 10.30 24.67 8.18
CA SER A 145 11.61 24.71 8.10
C SER A 145 12.15 25.52 7.16
N GLU A 146 11.80 25.71 6.69
CA GLU A 146 12.52 26.26 6.03
C GLU A 146 12.70 27.32 6.04
N ARG A 147 12.47 27.57 6.19
CA ARG A 147 12.69 28.45 6.24
C ARG A 147 13.40 29.11 6.77
N PRO A 148 13.28 28.90 7.14
CA PRO A 148 13.87 29.69 7.82
C PRO A 148 15.16 29.99 7.47
N SER A 149 15.36 29.82 7.18
CA SER A 149 16.49 29.96 6.98
C SER A 149 16.94 30.66 6.01
N ARG A 150 16.69 30.74 5.78
CA ARG A 150 17.17 31.16 5.24
C ARG A 150 17.56 32.12 5.09
N LYS A 151 17.48 32.32 5.37
CA LYS A 151 17.81 33.05 5.43
C LYS A 151 18.65 33.47 5.39
N SER A 152 18.98 33.15 5.66
CA SER A 152 19.73 33.35 5.86
C SER A 152 20.46 33.75 5.24
N ALA A 153 20.62 33.58 5.05
CA ALA A 153 21.27 33.75 4.57
C ALA A 153 21.55 34.73 4.05
N ALA A 154 21.41 34.95 4.12
CA ALA A 154 21.81 35.55 3.90
C ALA A 154 22.39 36.55 3.68
N PRO A 155 22.49 36.65 3.90
CA PRO A 155 23.10 37.34 3.91
C PRO A 155 23.93 37.97 3.54
N SER A 156 24.12 37.57 3.50
CA SER A 156 24.93 37.87 3.51
C SER A 156 25.57 38.51 2.89
N THR A 157 25.72 38.24 2.71
CA THR A 157 26.39 38.54 2.40
C THR A 157 26.73 39.53 1.93
N THR A 158 26.72 39.52 1.99
CA THR A 158 27.07 40.13 1.81
C THR A 158 27.68 41.02 1.55
N PRO A 159 27.97 41.07 1.58
CA PRO A 159 28.57 41.61 1.50
C PRO A 159 29.30 42.23 1.23
N LEU A 160 29.32 41.95 1.01
CA LEU A 160 30.05 42.33 0.89
C LEU A 160 30.73 43.01 0.49
N HIS A 161 30.96 42.84 0.32
CA HIS A 161 31.69 43.19 0.06
C HIS A 161 32.19 44.00 -0.31
N GLU A 162 32.17 43.77 -0.21
CA GLU A 162 32.66 44.28 -0.33
C GLU A 162 33.31 44.80 -0.69
N ILE A 163 33.37 44.65 -0.70
CA ILE A 163 33.99 44.92 -0.91
C ILE A 163 34.67 45.55 -1.30
N ALA A 164 34.90 45.57 -1.34
CA ALA A 164 35.55 45.92 -1.58
C ALA A 164 36.26 46.63 -1.84
N SER A 165 36.48 46.44 -1.88
CA SER A 165 37.21 46.89 -2.02
C SER A 165 37.74 47.43 -2.03
#